data_7280b21da998e2be493f0665a574cbdb
#
_entry.id   7280b21da998e2be493f0665a574cbdb
#
_cell.length_a   1.000
_cell.length_b   1.000
_cell.length_c   1.000
_cell.angle_alpha   90.00
_cell.angle_beta   90.00
_cell.angle_gamma   90.00
#
_symmetry.space_group_name_H-M   'P 1'
#
loop_
_entity.id
_entity.type
_entity.pdbx_description
1 polymer ?
#
loop_
_entity_poly.entity_id
_entity_poly.type
_entity_poly.pdbx_seq_one_letter_code
_entity_poly.pdbx_strand_id
1 'polypeptide(L)'
;MPTVRNVLNVQGGTAKAIALLDFIADERCGRGSVDLNRITPMPPWVYRQPTNLALLDKYGEENCARGWCLAHWGTPQNALRPEVSAEEYDGGSTVCFDTEDRDVRELIRKLSLVFKDLCLDYLWASEDVGTDVGAVQYRDGEAGIEFIPTPGTRAAVEKSLDILGGRAADYGLTENSMKSYYTMQV
;
A
#
# COMPACT_ATOMS: atom_id res chain seq x y z
N MET A 1 3.84 -13.82 -5.56
CA MET A 1 3.00 -13.13 -4.55
C MET A 1 2.35 -11.96 -5.25
N PRO A 2 1.08 -11.69 -4.99
CA PRO A 2 0.37 -10.63 -5.69
C PRO A 2 0.98 -9.26 -5.41
N THR A 3 0.85 -8.37 -6.37
CA THR A 3 1.18 -6.95 -6.20
C THR A 3 -0.07 -6.22 -5.70
N VAL A 4 0.12 -5.32 -4.76
CA VAL A 4 -0.94 -4.43 -4.26
C VAL A 4 -0.63 -3.00 -4.70
N ARG A 5 -1.52 -2.41 -5.50
CA ARG A 5 -1.47 -0.99 -5.85
C ARG A 5 -1.97 -0.19 -4.66
N ASN A 6 -1.20 0.81 -4.26
CA ASN A 6 -1.52 1.74 -3.20
C ASN A 6 -1.65 3.15 -3.79
N VAL A 7 -2.66 3.89 -3.37
CA VAL A 7 -2.90 5.27 -3.75
C VAL A 7 -3.02 6.10 -2.48
N LEU A 8 -2.15 7.07 -2.32
CA LEU A 8 -2.17 8.02 -1.21
C LEU A 8 -2.45 9.42 -1.72
N ASN A 9 -3.63 9.96 -1.39
CA ASN A 9 -3.99 11.34 -1.67
C ASN A 9 -3.90 12.19 -0.39
N VAL A 10 -3.12 13.26 -0.44
CA VAL A 10 -2.81 14.12 0.70
C VAL A 10 -3.60 15.43 0.62
N GLN A 11 -4.52 15.63 1.57
CA GLN A 11 -5.35 16.84 1.67
C GLN A 11 -4.90 17.71 2.84
N GLY A 12 -5.01 19.05 2.71
CA GLY A 12 -4.70 19.99 3.79
C GLY A 12 -3.75 21.12 3.41
N GLY A 13 -3.61 21.37 2.10
CA GLY A 13 -2.82 22.46 1.52
C GLY A 13 -1.56 21.99 0.81
N THR A 14 -1.33 22.58 -0.38
CA THR A 14 -0.29 22.16 -1.32
C THR A 14 1.11 22.08 -0.71
N ALA A 15 1.52 23.10 0.03
CA ALA A 15 2.88 23.13 0.61
C ALA A 15 3.11 22.02 1.65
N LYS A 16 2.10 21.72 2.48
CA LYS A 16 2.18 20.65 3.48
C LYS A 16 2.11 19.27 2.82
N ALA A 17 1.29 19.10 1.79
CA ALA A 17 1.22 17.87 1.00
C ALA A 17 2.57 17.57 0.33
N ILE A 18 3.18 18.57 -0.30
CA ILE A 18 4.53 18.45 -0.88
C ILE A 18 5.57 18.06 0.18
N ALA A 19 5.54 18.68 1.36
CA ALA A 19 6.47 18.34 2.44
C ALA A 19 6.32 16.89 2.90
N LEU A 20 5.10 16.36 2.98
CA LEU A 20 4.85 14.95 3.27
C LEU A 20 5.39 14.05 2.16
N LEU A 21 5.09 14.36 0.90
CA LEU A 21 5.56 13.57 -0.24
C LEU A 21 7.08 13.56 -0.36
N ASP A 22 7.77 14.68 -0.07
CA ASP A 22 9.23 14.73 0.01
C ASP A 22 9.78 13.91 1.19
N PHE A 23 9.05 13.90 2.32
CA PHE A 23 9.45 13.12 3.49
C PHE A 23 9.45 11.62 3.22
N ILE A 24 8.45 11.08 2.49
CA ILE A 24 8.34 9.64 2.20
C ILE A 24 9.10 9.21 0.94
N ALA A 25 9.65 10.12 0.16
CA ALA A 25 10.31 9.83 -1.11
C ALA A 25 11.58 8.98 -0.94
N ASP A 26 11.81 8.04 -1.86
CA ASP A 26 13.13 7.40 -2.04
C ASP A 26 14.15 8.47 -2.45
N GLU A 27 15.32 8.51 -1.79
CA GLU A 27 16.32 9.55 -2.00
C GLU A 27 16.90 9.58 -3.42
N ARG A 28 16.88 8.45 -4.12
CA ARG A 28 17.42 8.34 -5.49
C ARG A 28 16.37 8.69 -6.55
N CYS A 29 15.10 8.40 -6.28
CA CYS A 29 14.02 8.58 -7.24
C CYS A 29 13.30 9.92 -7.05
N GLY A 30 13.31 10.49 -5.85
CA GLY A 30 12.66 11.76 -5.54
C GLY A 30 11.16 11.66 -5.36
N ARG A 31 10.50 12.82 -5.36
CA ARG A 31 9.04 12.93 -5.13
C ARG A 31 8.24 12.12 -6.14
N GLY A 32 7.20 11.48 -5.66
CA GLY A 32 6.38 10.52 -6.41
C GLY A 32 6.73 9.07 -6.10
N SER A 33 7.96 8.81 -5.62
CA SER A 33 8.34 7.52 -5.06
C SER A 33 8.00 7.40 -3.58
N VAL A 34 8.00 6.16 -3.05
CA VAL A 34 7.77 5.89 -1.64
C VAL A 34 8.85 4.96 -1.10
N ASP A 35 9.45 5.34 0.02
CA ASP A 35 10.34 4.53 0.83
C ASP A 35 9.72 4.29 2.22
N LEU A 36 9.25 3.09 2.47
CA LEU A 36 8.62 2.70 3.73
C LEU A 36 9.57 2.86 4.93
N ASN A 37 10.87 2.77 4.67
CA ASN A 37 11.91 2.97 5.67
C ASN A 37 11.96 4.42 6.20
N ARG A 38 11.44 5.38 5.46
CA ARG A 38 11.30 6.77 5.90
C ARG A 38 10.19 6.93 6.94
N ILE A 39 9.15 6.10 6.85
CA ILE A 39 8.00 6.13 7.80
C ILE A 39 8.32 5.35 9.07
N THR A 40 8.88 4.16 8.92
CA THR A 40 9.31 3.30 10.05
C THR A 40 10.70 2.74 9.72
N PRO A 41 11.78 3.38 10.21
CA PRO A 41 13.14 2.98 9.91
C PRO A 41 13.47 1.58 10.43
N MET A 42 14.03 0.74 9.55
CA MET A 42 14.54 -0.59 9.93
C MET A 42 15.81 -0.41 10.76
N PRO A 43 15.85 -0.95 12.00
CA PRO A 43 17.01 -0.85 12.87
C PRO A 43 18.29 -1.48 12.25
N PRO A 44 19.49 -0.97 12.57
CA PRO A 44 20.74 -1.48 11.98
C PRO A 44 21.09 -2.92 12.41
N TRP A 45 20.53 -3.41 13.50
CA TRP A 45 20.76 -4.78 13.99
C TRP A 45 19.95 -5.84 13.25
N VAL A 46 18.97 -5.47 12.41
CA VAL A 46 18.20 -6.42 11.59
C VAL A 46 19.11 -7.04 10.53
N TYR A 47 19.12 -8.37 10.46
CA TYR A 47 19.89 -9.10 9.47
C TYR A 47 19.28 -8.96 8.07
N ARG A 48 20.02 -8.35 7.14
CA ARG A 48 19.52 -7.90 5.82
C ARG A 48 19.93 -8.77 4.64
N GLN A 49 20.75 -9.80 4.87
CA GLN A 49 21.16 -10.70 3.80
C GLN A 49 20.13 -11.82 3.58
N PRO A 50 20.15 -12.48 2.41
CA PRO A 50 19.30 -13.64 2.18
C PRO A 50 19.41 -14.66 3.29
N THR A 51 18.27 -15.17 3.78
CA THR A 51 18.20 -16.10 4.90
C THR A 51 17.94 -17.52 4.43
N ASN A 52 18.46 -18.49 5.21
CA ASN A 52 18.12 -19.89 5.14
C ASN A 52 17.65 -20.38 6.53
N LEU A 53 17.21 -21.62 6.64
CA LEU A 53 16.66 -22.14 7.89
C LEU A 53 17.64 -21.99 9.07
N ALA A 54 18.93 -22.26 8.87
CA ALA A 54 19.94 -22.15 9.93
C ALA A 54 20.14 -20.68 10.42
N LEU A 55 20.00 -19.71 9.52
CA LEU A 55 20.07 -18.30 9.88
C LEU A 55 18.79 -17.82 10.57
N LEU A 56 17.62 -18.34 10.17
CA LEU A 56 16.36 -18.06 10.84
C LEU A 56 16.36 -18.64 12.27
N ASP A 57 16.88 -19.85 12.46
CA ASP A 57 17.07 -20.46 13.79
C ASP A 57 18.04 -19.66 14.67
N LYS A 58 19.09 -19.09 14.05
CA LYS A 58 20.13 -18.34 14.77
C LYS A 58 19.67 -16.94 15.21
N TYR A 59 18.96 -16.22 14.34
CA TYR A 59 18.62 -14.82 14.58
C TYR A 59 17.17 -14.60 15.00
N GLY A 60 16.27 -15.56 14.73
CA GLY A 60 14.82 -15.38 14.78
C GLY A 60 14.29 -14.75 13.50
N GLU A 61 13.09 -15.15 13.07
CA GLU A 61 12.46 -14.62 11.85
C GLU A 61 12.24 -13.12 11.96
N GLU A 62 11.79 -12.65 13.12
CA GLU A 62 11.50 -11.22 13.42
C GLU A 62 12.75 -10.32 13.38
N ASN A 63 13.94 -10.90 13.49
CA ASN A 63 15.22 -10.19 13.41
C ASN A 63 15.89 -10.28 12.03
N CYS A 64 15.21 -10.92 11.07
CA CYS A 64 15.61 -10.96 9.66
C CYS A 64 14.75 -9.99 8.85
N ALA A 65 15.29 -9.39 7.80
CA ALA A 65 14.67 -8.31 7.07
C ALA A 65 13.23 -8.60 6.66
N ARG A 66 12.94 -9.77 6.06
CA ARG A 66 11.59 -10.14 5.62
C ARG A 66 10.59 -10.19 6.79
N GLY A 67 10.93 -10.89 7.87
CA GLY A 67 10.05 -11.01 9.05
C GLY A 67 9.85 -9.67 9.75
N TRP A 68 10.93 -8.89 9.86
CA TRP A 68 10.84 -7.53 10.40
C TRP A 68 9.93 -6.63 9.55
N CYS A 69 10.08 -6.65 8.23
CA CYS A 69 9.23 -5.88 7.32
C CYS A 69 7.75 -6.28 7.46
N LEU A 70 7.44 -7.57 7.49
CA LEU A 70 6.08 -8.05 7.70
C LEU A 70 5.48 -7.57 9.03
N ALA A 71 6.27 -7.60 10.11
CA ALA A 71 5.82 -7.18 11.43
C ALA A 71 5.63 -5.66 11.55
N HIS A 72 6.44 -4.85 10.87
CA HIS A 72 6.48 -3.39 11.05
C HIS A 72 5.92 -2.59 9.88
N TRP A 73 6.01 -3.11 8.65
CA TRP A 73 5.48 -2.46 7.45
C TRP A 73 4.20 -3.11 6.93
N GLY A 74 3.93 -4.38 7.30
CA GLY A 74 2.80 -5.16 6.79
C GLY A 74 3.08 -5.85 5.46
N THR A 75 4.18 -5.54 4.79
CA THR A 75 4.63 -6.09 3.50
C THR A 75 6.04 -6.66 3.65
N PRO A 76 6.44 -7.71 2.88
CA PRO A 76 7.71 -8.41 3.10
C PRO A 76 8.96 -7.63 2.68
N GLN A 77 8.81 -6.53 1.96
CA GLN A 77 9.90 -5.66 1.52
C GLN A 77 9.41 -4.22 1.33
N ASN A 78 10.32 -3.31 0.95
CA ASN A 78 10.00 -1.92 0.64
C ASN A 78 9.09 -1.80 -0.58
N ALA A 79 8.57 -0.58 -0.83
CA ALA A 79 7.80 -0.29 -2.02
C ALA A 79 8.53 -0.74 -3.29
N LEU A 80 7.77 -1.33 -4.21
CA LEU A 80 8.29 -1.90 -5.45
C LEU A 80 8.49 -0.78 -6.49
N ARG A 81 9.55 -0.89 -7.29
CA ARG A 81 9.79 -0.03 -8.46
C ARG A 81 9.58 1.47 -8.17
N PRO A 82 10.29 2.06 -7.18
CA PRO A 82 10.11 3.47 -6.81
C PRO A 82 10.40 4.43 -7.97
N GLU A 83 11.26 4.05 -8.92
CA GLU A 83 11.54 4.79 -10.16
C GLU A 83 10.29 4.92 -11.05
N VAL A 84 9.49 3.87 -11.18
CA VAL A 84 8.24 3.89 -11.97
C VAL A 84 7.22 4.80 -11.30
N SER A 85 7.07 4.69 -9.98
CA SER A 85 6.18 5.57 -9.21
C SER A 85 6.56 7.05 -9.36
N ALA A 86 7.85 7.35 -9.36
CA ALA A 86 8.36 8.71 -9.57
C ALA A 86 8.08 9.22 -10.99
N GLU A 87 8.22 8.37 -12.02
CA GLU A 87 7.93 8.72 -13.42
C GLU A 87 6.43 8.95 -13.66
N GLU A 88 5.56 8.17 -13.01
CA GLU A 88 4.10 8.30 -13.12
C GLU A 88 3.51 9.48 -12.33
N TYR A 89 4.31 10.09 -11.45
CA TYR A 89 3.85 11.18 -10.59
C TYR A 89 3.60 12.47 -11.38
N ASP A 90 2.40 13.02 -11.28
CA ASP A 90 1.92 14.17 -12.02
C ASP A 90 2.25 15.55 -11.40
N GLY A 91 2.94 15.56 -10.27
CA GLY A 91 3.28 16.80 -9.54
C GLY A 91 2.20 17.27 -8.55
N GLY A 92 1.11 16.53 -8.38
CA GLY A 92 -0.01 16.86 -7.51
C GLY A 92 0.19 16.42 -6.04
N SER A 93 -0.94 16.18 -5.37
CA SER A 93 -0.97 15.71 -3.97
C SER A 93 -1.22 14.20 -3.83
N THR A 94 -1.23 13.47 -4.94
CA THR A 94 -1.48 12.03 -4.98
C THR A 94 -0.22 11.29 -5.42
N VAL A 95 0.14 10.23 -4.71
CA VAL A 95 1.20 9.31 -5.09
C VAL A 95 0.64 7.89 -5.20
N CYS A 96 1.06 7.17 -6.26
CA CYS A 96 0.76 5.77 -6.48
C CYS A 96 2.04 4.95 -6.31
N PHE A 97 1.96 3.83 -5.61
CA PHE A 97 3.09 2.92 -5.43
C PHE A 97 2.62 1.49 -5.24
N ASP A 98 3.48 0.54 -5.50
CA ASP A 98 3.16 -0.87 -5.38
C ASP A 98 3.88 -1.50 -4.19
N THR A 99 3.20 -2.44 -3.52
CA THR A 99 3.78 -3.27 -2.45
C THR A 99 3.57 -4.76 -2.77
N GLU A 100 4.34 -5.61 -2.14
CA GLU A 100 4.22 -7.05 -2.29
C GLU A 100 3.23 -7.60 -1.26
N ASP A 101 2.29 -8.43 -1.72
CA ASP A 101 1.40 -9.27 -0.91
C ASP A 101 0.31 -8.53 -0.14
N ARG A 102 0.58 -7.36 0.45
CA ARG A 102 -0.36 -6.65 1.34
C ARG A 102 -0.28 -5.13 1.19
N ASP A 103 -1.35 -4.48 1.63
CA ASP A 103 -1.41 -3.03 1.85
C ASP A 103 -0.55 -2.58 3.05
N VAL A 104 -0.36 -1.28 3.17
CA VAL A 104 0.45 -0.66 4.23
C VAL A 104 -0.35 0.34 5.08
N ARG A 105 -1.65 0.10 5.28
CA ARG A 105 -2.55 1.01 6.00
C ARG A 105 -2.04 1.45 7.38
N GLU A 106 -1.39 0.55 8.13
CA GLU A 106 -0.84 0.89 9.43
C GLU A 106 0.35 1.86 9.37
N LEU A 107 1.15 1.81 8.28
CA LEU A 107 2.18 2.81 8.05
C LEU A 107 1.56 4.17 7.70
N ILE A 108 0.51 4.19 6.88
CA ILE A 108 -0.20 5.44 6.54
C ILE A 108 -0.86 6.03 7.77
N ARG A 109 -1.43 5.22 8.66
CA ARG A 109 -1.93 5.67 9.95
C ARG A 109 -0.83 6.31 10.81
N LYS A 110 0.37 5.68 10.90
CA LYS A 110 1.54 6.25 11.59
C LYS A 110 1.98 7.57 10.95
N LEU A 111 1.99 7.65 9.62
CA LEU A 111 2.33 8.86 8.89
C LEU A 111 1.38 10.02 9.23
N SER A 112 0.09 9.75 9.40
CA SER A 112 -0.90 10.76 9.80
C SER A 112 -0.67 11.30 11.21
N LEU A 113 -0.03 10.54 12.11
CA LEU A 113 0.39 11.02 13.45
C LEU A 113 1.56 12.03 13.35
N VAL A 114 2.40 11.90 12.35
CA VAL A 114 3.51 12.84 12.11
C VAL A 114 3.00 14.13 11.46
N PHE A 115 2.06 14.00 10.53
CA PHE A 115 1.48 15.11 9.76
C PHE A 115 0.02 15.36 10.18
N LYS A 116 -0.20 15.73 11.44
CA LYS A 116 -1.51 15.85 12.09
C LYS A 116 -2.51 16.78 11.42
N ASP A 117 -2.01 17.83 10.78
CA ASP A 117 -2.84 18.83 10.08
C ASP A 117 -3.35 18.35 8.72
N LEU A 118 -2.85 17.21 8.23
CA LEU A 118 -3.22 16.65 6.95
C LEU A 118 -4.28 15.57 7.10
N CYS A 119 -5.09 15.43 6.06
CA CYS A 119 -6.00 14.32 5.91
C CYS A 119 -5.44 13.42 4.80
N LEU A 120 -5.26 12.14 5.12
CA LEU A 120 -4.66 11.15 4.24
C LEU A 120 -5.75 10.20 3.76
N ASP A 121 -6.16 10.33 2.49
CA ASP A 121 -7.04 9.35 1.84
C ASP A 121 -6.17 8.25 1.26
N TYR A 122 -6.29 7.06 1.80
CA TYR A 122 -5.52 5.92 1.38
C TYR A 122 -6.41 4.83 0.80
N LEU A 123 -6.06 4.39 -0.41
CA LEU A 123 -6.76 3.33 -1.14
C LEU A 123 -5.75 2.26 -1.53
N TRP A 124 -6.20 1.01 -1.57
CA TRP A 124 -5.37 -0.11 -2.03
C TRP A 124 -6.21 -1.13 -2.78
N ALA A 125 -5.58 -1.84 -3.69
CA ALA A 125 -6.18 -2.99 -4.38
C ALA A 125 -5.10 -3.99 -4.81
N SER A 126 -5.33 -5.26 -4.50
CA SER A 126 -4.52 -6.36 -5.02
C SER A 126 -4.79 -6.58 -6.51
N GLU A 127 -3.76 -7.01 -7.25
CA GLU A 127 -3.92 -7.50 -8.63
C GLU A 127 -4.83 -8.73 -8.72
N ASP A 128 -4.97 -9.49 -7.61
CA ASP A 128 -6.02 -10.49 -7.43
C ASP A 128 -7.35 -9.79 -7.13
N VAL A 129 -7.99 -9.31 -8.19
CA VAL A 129 -9.17 -8.42 -8.13
C VAL A 129 -10.26 -8.96 -7.20
N GLY A 130 -10.70 -8.11 -6.28
CA GLY A 130 -11.76 -8.43 -5.32
C GLY A 130 -11.31 -9.20 -4.09
N THR A 131 -10.01 -9.41 -3.86
CA THR A 131 -9.51 -10.12 -2.68
C THR A 131 -9.09 -9.18 -1.56
N ASP A 132 -8.08 -8.36 -1.77
CA ASP A 132 -7.59 -7.36 -0.81
C ASP A 132 -7.75 -5.97 -1.43
N VAL A 133 -8.77 -5.25 -0.98
CA VAL A 133 -9.14 -3.93 -1.50
C VAL A 133 -9.81 -3.11 -0.41
N GLY A 134 -9.54 -1.82 -0.40
CA GLY A 134 -10.19 -0.91 0.51
C GLY A 134 -9.83 0.55 0.30
N ALA A 135 -10.45 1.37 1.12
CA ALA A 135 -10.18 2.79 1.24
C ALA A 135 -10.36 3.20 2.71
N VAL A 136 -9.48 4.05 3.21
CA VAL A 136 -9.58 4.61 4.55
C VAL A 136 -9.02 6.02 4.56
N GLN A 137 -9.66 6.89 5.33
CA GLN A 137 -9.19 8.24 5.57
C GLN A 137 -8.56 8.31 6.97
N TYR A 138 -7.33 8.83 7.06
CA TYR A 138 -6.64 9.04 8.33
C TYR A 138 -6.39 10.52 8.61
N ARG A 139 -6.59 10.91 9.89
CA ARG A 139 -6.20 12.21 10.41
C ARG A 139 -5.73 12.04 11.86
N ASP A 140 -4.54 12.54 12.18
CA ASP A 140 -3.94 12.46 13.54
C ASP A 140 -4.00 11.04 14.15
N GLY A 141 -3.75 10.02 13.33
CA GLY A 141 -3.76 8.61 13.73
C GLY A 141 -5.13 7.95 13.83
N GLU A 142 -6.21 8.72 13.68
CA GLU A 142 -7.58 8.21 13.74
C GLU A 142 -8.12 7.89 12.36
N ALA A 143 -8.78 6.73 12.24
CA ALA A 143 -9.53 6.37 11.04
C ALA A 143 -10.88 7.09 11.05
N GLY A 144 -11.17 7.78 9.94
CA GLY A 144 -12.46 8.41 9.69
C GLY A 144 -13.34 7.54 8.79
N ILE A 145 -13.58 8.01 7.55
CA ILE A 145 -14.36 7.26 6.55
C ILE A 145 -13.57 6.01 6.14
N GLU A 146 -14.21 4.85 6.23
CA GLU A 146 -13.63 3.57 5.88
C GLU A 146 -14.57 2.79 4.96
N PHE A 147 -14.02 2.16 3.92
CA PHE A 147 -14.71 1.25 3.03
C PHE A 147 -13.82 0.04 2.75
N ILE A 148 -14.09 -1.06 3.42
CA ILE A 148 -13.38 -2.34 3.26
C ILE A 148 -14.43 -3.41 2.93
N PRO A 149 -14.69 -3.66 1.66
CA PRO A 149 -15.71 -4.63 1.24
C PRO A 149 -15.25 -6.07 1.55
N THR A 150 -16.21 -6.93 1.81
CA THR A 150 -15.92 -8.37 1.98
C THR A 150 -15.29 -8.93 0.71
N PRO A 151 -14.16 -9.67 0.81
CA PRO A 151 -13.54 -10.30 -0.34
C PRO A 151 -14.51 -11.18 -1.15
N GLY A 152 -14.36 -11.18 -2.47
CA GLY A 152 -15.21 -11.95 -3.38
C GLY A 152 -16.59 -11.35 -3.63
N THR A 153 -16.91 -10.19 -3.08
CA THR A 153 -18.16 -9.49 -3.37
C THR A 153 -18.06 -8.60 -4.61
N ARG A 154 -19.20 -8.29 -5.21
CA ARG A 154 -19.29 -7.32 -6.30
C ARG A 154 -18.64 -5.98 -5.92
N ALA A 155 -18.93 -5.48 -4.73
CA ALA A 155 -18.36 -4.22 -4.23
C ALA A 155 -16.84 -4.26 -4.16
N ALA A 156 -16.25 -5.40 -3.77
CA ALA A 156 -14.80 -5.60 -3.77
C ALA A 156 -14.22 -5.58 -5.19
N VAL A 157 -14.86 -6.28 -6.13
CA VAL A 157 -14.42 -6.30 -7.53
C VAL A 157 -14.51 -4.92 -8.18
N GLU A 158 -15.64 -4.22 -8.04
CA GLU A 158 -15.84 -2.89 -8.59
C GLU A 158 -14.83 -1.89 -8.01
N LYS A 159 -14.58 -1.94 -6.70
CA LYS A 159 -13.59 -1.07 -6.05
C LYS A 159 -12.17 -1.38 -6.46
N SER A 160 -11.82 -2.67 -6.66
CA SER A 160 -10.51 -3.06 -7.19
C SER A 160 -10.27 -2.48 -8.59
N LEU A 161 -11.24 -2.62 -9.49
CA LEU A 161 -11.14 -2.10 -10.86
C LEU A 161 -11.06 -0.56 -10.89
N ASP A 162 -11.75 0.12 -9.98
CA ASP A 162 -11.68 1.57 -9.82
C ASP A 162 -10.25 2.04 -9.46
N ILE A 163 -9.57 1.30 -8.57
CA ILE A 163 -8.21 1.64 -8.09
C ILE A 163 -7.13 1.20 -9.08
N LEU A 164 -7.23 -0.02 -9.62
CA LEU A 164 -6.23 -0.58 -10.54
C LEU A 164 -6.31 0.05 -11.93
N GLY A 165 -7.48 0.56 -12.30
CA GLY A 165 -7.79 0.95 -13.68
C GLY A 165 -8.04 -0.26 -14.57
N GLY A 166 -8.39 -0.02 -15.84
CA GLY A 166 -8.65 -1.09 -16.80
C GLY A 166 -10.06 -1.68 -16.71
N ARG A 167 -10.25 -2.78 -17.43
CA ARG A 167 -11.53 -3.51 -17.50
C ARG A 167 -11.39 -4.87 -16.84
N ALA A 168 -12.49 -5.44 -16.37
CA ALA A 168 -12.51 -6.79 -15.78
C ALA A 168 -11.79 -7.85 -16.63
N ALA A 169 -11.92 -7.77 -17.95
CA ALA A 169 -11.25 -8.68 -18.89
C ALA A 169 -9.71 -8.59 -18.86
N ASP A 170 -9.17 -7.42 -18.55
CA ASP A 170 -7.72 -7.19 -18.48
C ASP A 170 -7.09 -7.95 -17.29
N TYR A 171 -7.92 -8.30 -16.30
CA TYR A 171 -7.57 -9.12 -15.12
C TYR A 171 -8.08 -10.56 -15.20
N GLY A 172 -8.44 -11.04 -16.40
CA GLY A 172 -8.93 -12.40 -16.60
C GLY A 172 -10.34 -12.70 -16.09
N LEU A 173 -11.08 -11.67 -15.70
CA LEU A 173 -12.47 -11.81 -15.25
C LEU A 173 -13.42 -11.87 -16.46
N THR A 174 -14.14 -12.97 -16.59
CA THR A 174 -15.14 -13.17 -17.64
C THR A 174 -16.53 -12.69 -17.18
N GLU A 175 -17.46 -12.49 -18.13
CA GLU A 175 -18.87 -12.19 -17.78
C GLU A 175 -19.50 -13.25 -16.87
N ASN A 176 -19.09 -14.53 -17.02
CA ASN A 176 -19.56 -15.60 -16.15
C ASN A 176 -18.98 -15.51 -14.74
N SER A 177 -17.72 -15.12 -14.59
CA SER A 177 -17.12 -14.84 -13.28
C SER A 177 -17.85 -13.68 -12.61
N MET A 178 -18.10 -12.60 -13.35
CA MET A 178 -18.84 -11.43 -12.85
C MET A 178 -20.26 -11.81 -12.43
N LYS A 179 -20.96 -12.65 -13.19
CA LYS A 179 -22.30 -13.14 -12.84
C LYS A 179 -22.31 -13.99 -11.57
N SER A 180 -21.28 -14.79 -11.30
CA SER A 180 -21.19 -15.56 -10.06
C SER A 180 -21.07 -14.67 -8.81
N TYR A 181 -20.37 -13.54 -8.91
CA TYR A 181 -20.36 -12.53 -7.85
C TYR A 181 -21.73 -11.85 -7.64
N TYR A 182 -22.56 -11.76 -8.68
CA TYR A 182 -23.92 -11.23 -8.59
C TYR A 182 -24.91 -12.21 -7.95
N THR A 183 -24.67 -13.52 -8.05
CA THR A 183 -25.59 -14.54 -7.58
C THR A 183 -25.42 -14.86 -6.08
N MET A 184 -24.29 -14.51 -5.47
CA MET A 184 -24.03 -14.72 -4.05
C MET A 184 -24.67 -13.68 -3.10
N GLN A 185 -25.44 -12.73 -3.64
CA GLN A 185 -26.06 -11.63 -2.88
C GLN A 185 -27.60 -11.72 -2.82
N VAL A 186 -28.20 -12.90 -3.05
CA VAL A 186 -29.65 -13.11 -2.87
C VAL A 186 -29.90 -13.99 -1.65
#